data_c424d42600368d4a923f7b97fca92536
#
_entry.id   c424d42600368d4a923f7b97fca92536
#
_cell.length_a   1.000
_cell.length_b   1.000
_cell.length_c   1.000
_cell.angle_alpha   90.00
_cell.angle_beta   90.00
_cell.angle_gamma   90.00
#
_symmetry.space_group_name_H-M   'P 1'
#
loop_
_entity.id
_entity.type
_entity.pdbx_description
1 polymer ?
#
loop_
_entity_poly.entity_id
_entity_poly.type
_entity_poly.pdbx_seq_one_letter_code
_entity_poly.pdbx_strand_id
1 'polypeptide(L)'
;MGIKYNYRSVHLDCARHFFSVETVKKVIEGISYGNLNILHWHLTDDHAWRIESKKFPKLHESSEEFYTQEQIREIIRFAKERGIEVIPEIDMPGHNLALLSVFPEYSCKGESVTPAKARGVYKTILCAGKEAVYDFVEAILDEIIPLFDSAYFHIGGDEAPKDEWKDCPHCNAKMKELGLTSYEDLQGYFTSRVCEILQKHGKTPICWNDALLANNLPEDVVVQYWTIDHAKAMVPFVAKGGKWIYSDMFELYLDYPHSMIPLRKIYEFKPHLYKYEIPNQENLLGFEACTWTEHIDNEQKLCEHIFPRVYAMAERANGEVHTDYEAFKKRMREKVALLEKAGIPYTKEEWWDPKGKARRADALNFYINMGAGVDEEEAKKQAASAAPKLEFVLHFIKEFYKISDVPEFVLKFIRH
;
A
#
# COMPACT_ATOMS: atom_id res chain seq x y z
N MET A 1 -5.52 -30.17 -5.68
CA MET A 1 -5.38 -29.03 -4.78
C MET A 1 -4.37 -28.10 -5.42
N GLY A 2 -4.66 -26.78 -5.43
CA GLY A 2 -3.70 -25.78 -5.88
C GLY A 2 -2.60 -25.52 -4.81
N ILE A 3 -1.66 -24.62 -5.14
CA ILE A 3 -0.63 -24.18 -4.20
C ILE A 3 -1.31 -23.41 -3.06
N LYS A 4 -0.95 -23.73 -1.81
CA LYS A 4 -1.44 -23.04 -0.62
C LYS A 4 -0.40 -22.02 -0.16
N TYR A 5 -0.81 -20.77 0.03
CA TYR A 5 0.04 -19.67 0.46
C TYR A 5 -0.20 -19.33 1.92
N ASN A 6 0.87 -18.99 2.63
CA ASN A 6 0.81 -18.66 4.05
C ASN A 6 0.55 -17.16 4.32
N TYR A 7 0.83 -16.29 3.37
CA TYR A 7 0.58 -14.86 3.47
C TYR A 7 -0.77 -14.52 2.83
N ARG A 8 -1.75 -14.15 3.63
CA ARG A 8 -3.12 -13.82 3.20
C ARG A 8 -3.55 -12.56 3.92
N SER A 9 -3.28 -11.43 3.31
CA SER A 9 -3.34 -10.13 3.94
C SER A 9 -4.41 -9.22 3.36
N VAL A 10 -4.89 -8.31 4.20
CA VAL A 10 -5.52 -7.08 3.76
C VAL A 10 -4.70 -5.90 4.27
N HIS A 11 -4.40 -4.96 3.39
CA HIS A 11 -3.79 -3.69 3.74
C HIS A 11 -4.90 -2.69 4.07
N LEU A 12 -4.70 -1.92 5.12
CA LEU A 12 -5.59 -0.85 5.57
C LEU A 12 -4.81 0.45 5.76
N ASP A 13 -5.10 1.42 4.93
CA ASP A 13 -4.59 2.79 5.07
C ASP A 13 -5.41 3.55 6.12
N CYS A 14 -4.75 3.97 7.20
CA CYS A 14 -5.31 4.85 8.20
C CYS A 14 -4.68 6.26 8.19
N ALA A 15 -3.71 6.50 7.29
CA ALA A 15 -3.03 7.78 7.19
C ALA A 15 -3.84 8.81 6.40
N ARG A 16 -4.38 8.42 5.23
CA ARG A 16 -5.21 9.33 4.42
C ARG A 16 -6.53 9.66 5.12
N HIS A 17 -7.23 8.64 5.65
CA HIS A 17 -8.37 8.83 6.54
C HIS A 17 -8.18 8.01 7.82
N PHE A 18 -8.47 8.64 8.96
CA PHE A 18 -8.41 7.95 10.25
C PHE A 18 -9.64 7.07 10.46
N PHE A 19 -9.42 5.86 10.96
CA PHE A 19 -10.49 4.96 11.40
C PHE A 19 -10.35 4.67 12.88
N SER A 20 -11.46 4.71 13.61
CA SER A 20 -11.47 4.44 15.04
C SER A 20 -10.95 3.03 15.38
N VAL A 21 -10.52 2.83 16.60
CA VAL A 21 -10.14 1.50 17.13
C VAL A 21 -11.24 0.47 16.86
N GLU A 22 -12.50 0.86 17.04
CA GLU A 22 -13.64 -0.04 16.82
C GLU A 22 -13.82 -0.39 15.34
N THR A 23 -13.57 0.55 14.43
CA THR A 23 -13.61 0.28 12.98
C THR A 23 -12.50 -0.68 12.58
N VAL A 24 -11.27 -0.48 13.06
CA VAL A 24 -10.14 -1.40 12.80
C VAL A 24 -10.44 -2.79 13.34
N LYS A 25 -11.03 -2.91 14.53
CA LYS A 25 -11.47 -4.20 15.10
C LYS A 25 -12.56 -4.87 14.25
N LYS A 26 -13.51 -4.11 13.68
CA LYS A 26 -14.51 -4.66 12.75
C LYS A 26 -13.86 -5.22 11.49
N VAL A 27 -12.86 -4.54 10.94
CA VAL A 27 -12.09 -5.07 9.80
C VAL A 27 -11.40 -6.38 10.20
N ILE A 28 -10.70 -6.42 11.34
CA ILE A 28 -10.04 -7.62 11.87
C ILE A 28 -11.04 -8.77 12.07
N GLU A 29 -12.18 -8.49 12.68
CA GLU A 29 -13.27 -9.47 12.87
C GLU A 29 -13.73 -10.02 11.52
N GLY A 30 -14.04 -9.12 10.57
CA GLY A 30 -14.51 -9.51 9.24
C GLY A 30 -13.52 -10.36 8.47
N ILE A 31 -12.24 -9.98 8.44
CA ILE A 31 -11.22 -10.75 7.70
C ILE A 31 -10.98 -12.14 8.33
N SER A 32 -11.16 -12.30 9.63
CA SER A 32 -11.05 -13.60 10.31
C SER A 32 -12.05 -14.63 9.79
N TYR A 33 -13.22 -14.22 9.35
CA TYR A 33 -14.24 -15.10 8.76
C TYR A 33 -13.82 -15.70 7.41
N GLY A 34 -12.84 -15.08 6.74
CA GLY A 34 -12.34 -15.46 5.41
C GLY A 34 -11.07 -16.28 5.39
N ASN A 35 -10.54 -16.74 6.54
CA ASN A 35 -9.21 -17.35 6.63
C ASN A 35 -8.05 -16.44 6.16
N LEU A 36 -8.22 -15.14 6.22
CA LEU A 36 -7.08 -14.23 6.20
C LEU A 36 -6.33 -14.36 7.53
N ASN A 37 -5.05 -14.06 7.53
CA ASN A 37 -4.22 -14.19 8.72
C ASN A 37 -3.33 -12.97 8.98
N ILE A 38 -3.41 -11.94 8.16
CA ILE A 38 -2.61 -10.72 8.28
C ILE A 38 -3.47 -9.49 8.05
N LEU A 39 -3.29 -8.48 8.90
CA LEU A 39 -3.63 -7.09 8.68
C LEU A 39 -2.33 -6.32 8.46
N HIS A 40 -2.11 -5.79 7.27
CA HIS A 40 -1.05 -4.82 6.99
C HIS A 40 -1.60 -3.42 7.30
N TRP A 41 -1.01 -2.73 8.27
CA TRP A 41 -1.56 -1.48 8.80
C TRP A 41 -0.67 -0.30 8.43
N HIS A 42 -1.13 0.48 7.43
CA HIS A 42 -0.44 1.66 6.93
C HIS A 42 -0.78 2.86 7.83
N LEU A 43 0.21 3.31 8.61
CA LEU A 43 0.01 4.23 9.72
C LEU A 43 0.60 5.61 9.51
N THR A 44 1.40 5.80 8.46
CA THR A 44 2.06 7.07 8.16
C THR A 44 2.10 7.35 6.68
N ASP A 45 1.86 8.60 6.31
CA ASP A 45 1.89 9.06 4.93
C ASP A 45 2.05 10.59 4.88
N ASP A 46 2.01 11.17 3.68
CA ASP A 46 2.04 12.62 3.46
C ASP A 46 0.93 13.38 4.20
N HIS A 47 -0.22 12.72 4.43
CA HIS A 47 -1.40 13.32 5.05
C HIS A 47 -1.33 13.37 6.57
N ALA A 48 -0.81 12.32 7.21
CA ALA A 48 -0.79 12.21 8.65
C ALA A 48 0.21 11.18 9.19
N TRP A 49 0.58 11.36 10.43
CA TRP A 49 1.28 10.41 11.28
C TRP A 49 0.32 9.87 12.35
N ARG A 50 -0.02 8.60 12.34
CA ARG A 50 -1.09 8.02 13.15
C ARG A 50 -0.62 7.23 14.38
N ILE A 51 0.67 7.26 14.73
CA ILE A 51 1.24 6.50 15.85
C ILE A 51 1.69 7.46 16.95
N GLU A 52 1.24 7.24 18.20
CA GLU A 52 1.79 7.96 19.33
C GLU A 52 3.30 7.69 19.46
N SER A 53 4.11 8.74 19.39
CA SER A 53 5.51 8.71 19.77
C SER A 53 5.74 9.52 21.05
N LYS A 54 6.33 8.90 22.06
CA LYS A 54 6.70 9.55 23.32
C LYS A 54 8.05 10.26 23.19
N LYS A 55 8.93 9.75 22.33
CA LYS A 55 10.22 10.40 22.04
C LYS A 55 10.04 11.65 21.20
N PHE A 56 9.09 11.63 20.24
CA PHE A 56 8.85 12.72 19.28
C PHE A 56 7.35 13.08 19.24
N PRO A 57 6.77 13.64 20.32
CA PRO A 57 5.32 13.85 20.42
C PRO A 57 4.77 14.75 19.32
N LYS A 58 5.55 15.69 18.79
CA LYS A 58 5.15 16.52 17.65
C LYS A 58 4.66 15.73 16.44
N LEU A 59 5.14 14.49 16.23
CA LEU A 59 4.71 13.65 15.10
C LEU A 59 3.20 13.41 15.12
N HIS A 60 2.68 12.91 16.24
CA HIS A 60 1.26 12.60 16.35
C HIS A 60 0.40 13.82 16.72
N GLU A 61 0.97 14.78 17.46
CA GLU A 61 0.30 16.04 17.79
C GLU A 61 0.02 16.91 16.55
N SER A 62 0.77 16.72 15.44
CA SER A 62 0.51 17.39 14.17
C SER A 62 -0.73 16.85 13.45
N SER A 63 -1.21 15.68 13.86
CA SER A 63 -2.40 15.03 13.34
C SER A 63 -3.55 15.17 14.34
N GLU A 64 -4.76 15.51 13.88
CA GLU A 64 -5.92 15.65 14.76
C GLU A 64 -6.30 14.32 15.44
N GLU A 65 -6.02 13.20 14.76
CA GLU A 65 -6.38 11.86 15.18
C GLU A 65 -5.19 10.91 15.02
N PHE A 66 -4.95 10.09 16.03
CA PHE A 66 -3.87 9.09 16.06
C PHE A 66 -4.22 7.95 17.03
N TYR A 67 -3.48 6.86 16.96
CA TYR A 67 -3.60 5.75 17.91
C TYR A 67 -2.55 5.90 19.01
N THR A 68 -3.01 5.86 20.25
CA THR A 68 -2.10 5.75 21.39
C THR A 68 -1.42 4.38 21.39
N GLN A 69 -0.24 4.27 21.99
CA GLN A 69 0.46 2.98 22.09
C GLN A 69 -0.40 1.93 22.81
N GLU A 70 -1.27 2.34 23.75
CA GLU A 70 -2.21 1.41 24.40
C GLU A 70 -3.29 0.92 23.44
N GLN A 71 -3.85 1.80 22.62
CA GLN A 71 -4.82 1.43 21.59
C GLN A 71 -4.20 0.49 20.53
N ILE A 72 -2.94 0.72 20.15
CA ILE A 72 -2.20 -0.18 19.26
C ILE A 72 -2.10 -1.57 19.90
N ARG A 73 -1.67 -1.66 21.17
CA ARG A 73 -1.59 -2.95 21.87
C ARG A 73 -2.95 -3.62 22.02
N GLU A 74 -4.00 -2.85 22.22
CA GLU A 74 -5.38 -3.35 22.27
C GLU A 74 -5.80 -3.99 20.94
N ILE A 75 -5.56 -3.32 19.82
CA ILE A 75 -5.84 -3.83 18.48
C ILE A 75 -5.03 -5.10 18.21
N ILE A 76 -3.75 -5.14 18.56
CA ILE A 76 -2.89 -6.31 18.36
C ILE A 76 -3.39 -7.51 19.18
N ARG A 77 -3.77 -7.31 20.45
CA ARG A 77 -4.37 -8.39 21.27
C ARG A 77 -5.64 -8.92 20.64
N PHE A 78 -6.53 -8.03 20.21
CA PHE A 78 -7.78 -8.38 19.55
C PHE A 78 -7.58 -9.17 18.26
N ALA A 79 -6.58 -8.79 17.45
CA ALA A 79 -6.18 -9.48 16.23
C ALA A 79 -5.63 -10.89 16.53
N LYS A 80 -4.72 -10.99 17.51
CA LYS A 80 -4.09 -12.23 17.93
C LYS A 80 -5.10 -13.29 18.40
N GLU A 81 -6.13 -12.87 19.15
CA GLU A 81 -7.24 -13.75 19.59
C GLU A 81 -8.01 -14.36 18.40
N ARG A 82 -7.92 -13.73 17.22
CA ARG A 82 -8.58 -14.15 15.97
C ARG A 82 -7.63 -14.80 14.98
N GLY A 83 -6.38 -15.05 15.38
CA GLY A 83 -5.34 -15.61 14.51
C GLY A 83 -4.87 -14.66 13.42
N ILE A 84 -5.02 -13.35 13.62
CA ILE A 84 -4.57 -12.30 12.70
C ILE A 84 -3.28 -11.68 13.25
N GLU A 85 -2.23 -11.70 12.44
CA GLU A 85 -0.98 -10.97 12.66
C GLU A 85 -1.14 -9.52 12.17
N VAL A 86 -0.62 -8.55 12.90
CA VAL A 86 -0.63 -7.14 12.49
C VAL A 86 0.78 -6.73 12.07
N ILE A 87 0.96 -6.45 10.79
CA ILE A 87 2.21 -5.93 10.23
C ILE A 87 2.08 -4.40 10.11
N PRO A 88 2.90 -3.60 10.81
CA PRO A 88 2.88 -2.16 10.65
C PRO A 88 3.63 -1.73 9.41
N GLU A 89 3.21 -0.60 8.81
CA GLU A 89 3.98 0.13 7.83
C GLU A 89 4.28 1.55 8.31
N ILE A 90 5.55 1.92 8.19
CA ILE A 90 6.04 3.30 8.26
C ILE A 90 6.78 3.55 6.95
N ASP A 91 6.13 4.28 6.06
CA ASP A 91 6.67 4.53 4.72
C ASP A 91 7.85 5.48 4.74
N MET A 92 8.88 5.19 3.95
CA MET A 92 10.07 6.00 3.80
C MET A 92 10.91 5.57 2.57
N PRO A 93 11.61 6.46 1.88
CA PRO A 93 11.84 7.88 2.20
C PRO A 93 10.77 8.82 1.65
N GLY A 94 9.88 8.34 0.76
CA GLY A 94 8.70 9.03 0.25
C GLY A 94 7.59 9.11 1.28
N HIS A 95 6.46 9.73 0.93
CA HIS A 95 5.25 9.77 1.75
C HIS A 95 5.45 10.29 3.19
N ASN A 96 6.25 11.36 3.35
CA ASN A 96 6.68 11.86 4.66
C ASN A 96 6.39 13.34 4.90
N LEU A 97 5.47 13.99 4.15
CA LEU A 97 5.18 15.41 4.40
C LEU A 97 4.65 15.68 5.80
N ALA A 98 3.83 14.78 6.37
CA ALA A 98 3.34 14.93 7.74
C ALA A 98 4.51 14.96 8.75
N LEU A 99 5.47 14.04 8.62
CA LEU A 99 6.69 14.02 9.42
C LEU A 99 7.52 15.30 9.18
N LEU A 100 7.75 15.66 7.92
CA LEU A 100 8.60 16.78 7.54
C LEU A 100 7.94 18.14 7.85
N SER A 101 6.65 18.20 8.06
CA SER A 101 5.97 19.42 8.50
C SER A 101 6.38 19.85 9.92
N VAL A 102 6.77 18.89 10.76
CA VAL A 102 7.19 19.13 12.16
C VAL A 102 8.69 18.97 12.38
N PHE A 103 9.39 18.28 11.46
CA PHE A 103 10.84 18.09 11.47
C PHE A 103 11.43 18.35 10.08
N PRO A 104 11.33 19.60 9.55
CA PRO A 104 11.76 19.94 8.19
C PRO A 104 13.27 19.74 7.96
N GLU A 105 14.09 19.77 9.03
CA GLU A 105 15.54 19.55 8.99
C GLU A 105 15.93 18.19 8.42
N TYR A 106 15.03 17.21 8.40
CA TYR A 106 15.27 15.88 7.83
C TYR A 106 15.00 15.82 6.31
N SER A 107 14.40 16.86 5.71
CA SER A 107 14.34 17.02 4.26
C SER A 107 15.65 17.53 3.68
N CYS A 108 15.81 17.51 2.36
CA CYS A 108 17.00 18.03 1.68
C CYS A 108 17.18 19.53 1.91
N LYS A 109 16.11 20.30 1.83
CA LYS A 109 16.13 21.76 1.91
C LYS A 109 16.02 22.30 3.34
N GLY A 110 15.40 21.54 4.25
CA GLY A 110 15.10 22.00 5.60
C GLY A 110 14.03 23.10 5.65
N GLU A 111 13.24 23.23 4.61
CA GLU A 111 12.17 24.22 4.50
C GLU A 111 10.87 23.68 5.10
N SER A 112 10.06 24.56 5.68
CA SER A 112 8.74 24.21 6.19
C SER A 112 7.83 23.73 5.07
N VAL A 113 7.19 22.59 5.30
CA VAL A 113 6.13 22.02 4.45
C VAL A 113 4.85 21.84 5.26
N THR A 114 3.74 21.57 4.62
CA THR A 114 2.48 21.22 5.27
C THR A 114 2.09 19.81 4.92
N PRO A 115 1.38 19.08 5.81
CA PRO A 115 0.81 17.79 5.44
C PRO A 115 -0.05 17.90 4.20
N ALA A 116 -0.08 16.84 3.41
CA ALA A 116 -0.87 16.79 2.18
C ALA A 116 -2.37 16.93 2.48
N LYS A 117 -3.07 17.65 1.58
CA LYS A 117 -4.53 17.77 1.59
C LYS A 117 -5.18 17.10 0.38
N ALA A 118 -4.37 16.65 -0.55
CA ALA A 118 -4.80 16.01 -1.77
C ALA A 118 -3.93 14.78 -2.04
N ARG A 119 -4.46 13.83 -2.78
CA ARG A 119 -3.65 12.70 -3.26
C ARG A 119 -2.55 13.19 -4.20
N GLY A 120 -1.43 12.50 -4.25
CA GLY A 120 -0.33 12.80 -5.15
C GLY A 120 0.98 12.23 -4.67
N VAL A 121 1.99 12.36 -5.52
CA VAL A 121 3.39 12.05 -5.19
C VAL A 121 4.11 13.38 -4.96
N TYR A 122 4.68 13.57 -3.79
CA TYR A 122 5.27 14.84 -3.37
C TYR A 122 6.79 14.81 -3.45
N LYS A 123 7.39 15.94 -3.87
CA LYS A 123 8.84 16.03 -4.12
C LYS A 123 9.69 16.00 -2.87
N THR A 124 9.16 16.55 -1.77
CA THR A 124 9.88 16.68 -0.51
C THR A 124 9.80 15.37 0.27
N ILE A 125 10.93 14.70 0.36
CA ILE A 125 11.10 13.39 1.00
C ILE A 125 12.27 13.43 1.99
N LEU A 126 12.46 12.37 2.77
CA LEU A 126 13.60 12.25 3.69
C LEU A 126 14.93 12.31 2.92
N CYS A 127 15.88 13.06 3.48
CA CYS A 127 17.20 13.25 2.86
C CYS A 127 18.12 12.06 3.09
N ALA A 128 18.41 11.29 2.06
CA ALA A 128 19.29 10.11 2.17
C ALA A 128 20.77 10.45 2.43
N GLY A 129 21.16 11.71 2.26
CA GLY A 129 22.56 12.15 2.49
C GLY A 129 22.89 12.61 3.91
N LYS A 130 21.88 12.81 4.79
CA LYS A 130 22.08 13.31 6.15
C LYS A 130 22.11 12.16 7.15
N GLU A 131 23.20 11.95 7.90
CA GLU A 131 23.27 10.92 8.94
C GLU A 131 22.22 11.12 10.03
N ALA A 132 21.90 12.37 10.39
CA ALA A 132 20.86 12.68 11.36
C ALA A 132 19.47 12.11 11.01
N VAL A 133 19.19 11.84 9.72
CA VAL A 133 17.96 11.17 9.30
C VAL A 133 17.94 9.72 9.79
N TYR A 134 19.05 9.00 9.68
CA TYR A 134 19.14 7.62 10.13
C TYR A 134 19.09 7.51 11.66
N ASP A 135 19.75 8.42 12.38
CA ASP A 135 19.66 8.49 13.84
C ASP A 135 18.21 8.73 14.30
N PHE A 136 17.49 9.60 13.60
CA PHE A 136 16.09 9.89 13.88
C PHE A 136 15.17 8.71 13.56
N VAL A 137 15.36 8.07 12.39
CA VAL A 137 14.61 6.88 11.99
C VAL A 137 14.86 5.73 12.96
N GLU A 138 16.12 5.48 13.36
CA GLU A 138 16.45 4.46 14.37
C GLU A 138 15.73 4.75 15.68
N ALA A 139 15.77 6.00 16.16
CA ALA A 139 15.11 6.38 17.41
C ALA A 139 13.58 6.20 17.39
N ILE A 140 12.93 6.41 16.23
CA ILE A 140 11.51 6.15 16.04
C ILE A 140 11.24 4.64 15.99
N LEU A 141 11.99 3.90 15.19
CA LEU A 141 11.80 2.46 15.03
C LEU A 141 12.07 1.72 16.33
N ASP A 142 13.08 2.10 17.11
CA ASP A 142 13.36 1.57 18.46
C ASP A 142 12.16 1.72 19.41
N GLU A 143 11.37 2.78 19.26
CA GLU A 143 10.17 3.00 20.07
C GLU A 143 8.96 2.20 19.56
N ILE A 144 8.78 2.12 18.24
CA ILE A 144 7.55 1.61 17.63
C ILE A 144 7.60 0.08 17.44
N ILE A 145 8.74 -0.48 17.01
CA ILE A 145 8.88 -1.91 16.75
C ILE A 145 8.41 -2.78 17.93
N PRO A 146 8.74 -2.46 19.20
CA PRO A 146 8.30 -3.26 20.35
C PRO A 146 6.80 -3.29 20.58
N LEU A 147 6.02 -2.45 19.91
CA LEU A 147 4.56 -2.47 19.99
C LEU A 147 3.96 -3.64 19.21
N PHE A 148 4.68 -4.17 18.20
CA PHE A 148 4.18 -5.15 17.24
C PHE A 148 4.87 -6.50 17.39
N ASP A 149 4.06 -7.55 17.55
CA ASP A 149 4.55 -8.93 17.69
C ASP A 149 5.02 -9.54 16.36
N SER A 150 4.62 -8.97 15.20
CA SER A 150 4.95 -9.49 13.87
C SER A 150 6.45 -9.68 13.67
N ALA A 151 6.82 -10.75 12.96
CA ALA A 151 8.17 -10.94 12.46
C ALA A 151 8.51 -10.01 11.28
N TYR A 152 7.51 -9.43 10.65
CA TYR A 152 7.65 -8.52 9.51
C TYR A 152 7.42 -7.07 9.91
N PHE A 153 8.02 -6.17 9.16
CA PHE A 153 7.80 -4.73 9.25
C PHE A 153 7.89 -4.12 7.84
N HIS A 154 6.86 -3.40 7.42
CA HIS A 154 6.83 -2.77 6.10
C HIS A 154 7.40 -1.35 6.18
N ILE A 155 8.30 -1.01 5.25
CA ILE A 155 9.01 0.28 5.22
C ILE A 155 8.64 1.14 4.01
N GLY A 156 7.60 0.76 3.26
CA GLY A 156 7.18 1.47 2.05
C GLY A 156 8.23 1.41 0.94
N GLY A 157 8.70 2.57 0.53
CA GLY A 157 9.78 2.72 -0.46
C GLY A 157 9.31 2.97 -1.88
N ASP A 158 7.98 3.12 -2.07
CA ASP A 158 7.36 3.46 -3.33
C ASP A 158 7.41 4.96 -3.61
N GLU A 159 7.19 5.30 -4.86
CA GLU A 159 6.94 6.65 -5.37
C GLU A 159 7.86 7.74 -4.79
N ALA A 160 9.13 7.42 -4.48
CA ALA A 160 10.10 8.37 -3.91
C ALA A 160 10.75 9.22 -5.02
N PRO A 161 10.37 10.50 -5.23
CA PRO A 161 10.95 11.35 -6.26
C PRO A 161 12.40 11.73 -5.92
N LYS A 162 13.25 11.75 -6.93
CA LYS A 162 14.68 12.09 -6.76
C LYS A 162 15.00 13.56 -7.05
N ASP A 163 13.96 14.38 -7.27
CA ASP A 163 14.13 15.78 -7.70
C ASP A 163 14.97 16.57 -6.71
N GLU A 164 14.60 16.56 -5.43
CA GLU A 164 15.35 17.30 -4.41
C GLU A 164 16.70 16.67 -4.06
N TRP A 165 16.84 15.35 -4.21
CA TRP A 165 18.12 14.67 -3.97
C TRP A 165 19.18 15.09 -4.99
N LYS A 166 18.77 15.34 -6.25
CA LYS A 166 19.69 15.78 -7.34
C LYS A 166 20.37 17.10 -7.04
N ASP A 167 19.63 17.99 -6.39
CA ASP A 167 20.14 19.33 -6.06
C ASP A 167 20.71 19.40 -4.63
N CYS A 168 20.61 18.32 -3.84
CA CYS A 168 21.02 18.29 -2.45
C CYS A 168 22.53 18.04 -2.29
N PRO A 169 23.31 18.96 -1.66
CA PRO A 169 24.72 18.76 -1.45
C PRO A 169 25.04 17.55 -0.56
N HIS A 170 24.19 17.23 0.43
CA HIS A 170 24.38 16.06 1.29
C HIS A 170 24.17 14.75 0.52
N CYS A 171 23.12 14.64 -0.30
CA CYS A 171 22.88 13.47 -1.15
C CYS A 171 24.01 13.26 -2.15
N ASN A 172 24.45 14.33 -2.82
CA ASN A 172 25.55 14.28 -3.77
C ASN A 172 26.90 13.91 -3.12
N ALA A 173 27.17 14.43 -1.91
CA ALA A 173 28.35 14.04 -1.14
C ALA A 173 28.30 12.56 -0.75
N LYS A 174 27.14 12.05 -0.29
CA LYS A 174 26.94 10.64 0.06
C LYS A 174 27.11 9.73 -1.16
N MET A 175 26.54 10.10 -2.31
CA MET A 175 26.73 9.35 -3.55
C MET A 175 28.22 9.25 -3.93
N LYS A 176 28.97 10.36 -3.82
CA LYS A 176 30.40 10.37 -4.10
C LYS A 176 31.20 9.51 -3.11
N GLU A 177 30.86 9.61 -1.81
CA GLU A 177 31.47 8.83 -0.73
C GLU A 177 31.33 7.32 -0.98
N LEU A 178 30.14 6.89 -1.41
CA LEU A 178 29.78 5.48 -1.63
C LEU A 178 30.07 4.98 -3.06
N GLY A 179 30.51 5.86 -3.97
CA GLY A 179 30.73 5.52 -5.38
C GLY A 179 29.45 5.14 -6.14
N LEU A 180 28.28 5.65 -5.72
CA LEU A 180 27.00 5.38 -6.36
C LEU A 180 26.85 6.20 -7.64
N THR A 181 26.20 5.60 -8.65
CA THR A 181 26.03 6.20 -9.98
C THR A 181 24.60 6.60 -10.31
N SER A 182 23.63 6.17 -9.50
CA SER A 182 22.21 6.51 -9.66
C SER A 182 21.57 6.92 -8.32
N TYR A 183 20.54 7.75 -8.36
CA TYR A 183 19.76 8.10 -7.16
C TYR A 183 18.85 6.96 -6.71
N GLU A 184 18.57 6.02 -7.58
CA GLU A 184 17.93 4.74 -7.24
C GLU A 184 18.85 3.94 -6.32
N ASP A 185 20.16 3.85 -6.59
CA ASP A 185 21.14 3.20 -5.71
C ASP A 185 21.33 3.97 -4.38
N LEU A 186 21.12 5.29 -4.38
CA LEU A 186 21.07 6.07 -3.14
C LEU A 186 19.82 5.71 -2.31
N GLN A 187 18.69 5.47 -2.95
CA GLN A 187 17.50 4.91 -2.25
C GLN A 187 17.78 3.50 -1.76
N GLY A 188 18.45 2.66 -2.53
CA GLY A 188 18.89 1.34 -2.08
C GLY A 188 19.80 1.40 -0.84
N TYR A 189 20.72 2.37 -0.77
CA TYR A 189 21.51 2.64 0.44
C TYR A 189 20.61 3.06 1.61
N PHE A 190 19.65 3.97 1.40
CA PHE A 190 18.69 4.37 2.43
C PHE A 190 17.91 3.15 2.95
N THR A 191 17.36 2.35 2.06
CA THR A 191 16.63 1.12 2.39
C THR A 191 17.50 0.15 3.18
N SER A 192 18.78 -0.03 2.76
CA SER A 192 19.72 -0.91 3.46
C SER A 192 19.95 -0.47 4.91
N ARG A 193 20.13 0.83 5.16
CA ARG A 193 20.29 1.38 6.51
C ARG A 193 19.06 1.14 7.39
N VAL A 194 17.86 1.29 6.83
CA VAL A 194 16.61 0.99 7.55
C VAL A 194 16.48 -0.52 7.82
N CYS A 195 16.82 -1.36 6.84
CA CYS A 195 16.83 -2.83 7.02
C CYS A 195 17.78 -3.26 8.14
N GLU A 196 18.97 -2.66 8.25
CA GLU A 196 19.92 -2.92 9.34
C GLU A 196 19.32 -2.62 10.72
N ILE A 197 18.55 -1.53 10.83
CA ILE A 197 17.83 -1.20 12.08
C ILE A 197 16.79 -2.27 12.39
N LEU A 198 15.96 -2.66 11.41
CA LEU A 198 14.96 -3.71 11.60
C LEU A 198 15.57 -5.06 12.00
N GLN A 199 16.70 -5.43 11.39
CA GLN A 199 17.41 -6.67 11.69
C GLN A 199 17.96 -6.71 13.13
N LYS A 200 18.42 -5.57 13.69
CA LYS A 200 18.79 -5.46 15.11
C LYS A 200 17.65 -5.86 16.04
N HIS A 201 16.40 -5.61 15.60
CA HIS A 201 15.18 -6.00 16.31
C HIS A 201 14.62 -7.36 15.89
N GLY A 202 15.32 -8.11 15.05
CA GLY A 202 14.88 -9.43 14.56
C GLY A 202 13.67 -9.37 13.62
N LYS A 203 13.44 -8.23 12.96
CA LYS A 203 12.35 -8.05 11.99
C LYS A 203 12.82 -8.28 10.56
N THR A 204 11.98 -8.89 9.76
CA THR A 204 12.18 -9.02 8.31
C THR A 204 11.54 -7.81 7.61
N PRO A 205 12.31 -7.02 6.85
CA PRO A 205 11.77 -5.86 6.12
C PRO A 205 10.92 -6.29 4.94
N ILE A 206 9.83 -5.56 4.71
CA ILE A 206 9.04 -5.61 3.48
C ILE A 206 9.10 -4.23 2.83
N CYS A 207 9.19 -4.15 1.50
CA CYS A 207 9.07 -2.91 0.75
C CYS A 207 8.30 -3.10 -0.55
N TRP A 208 7.77 -2.00 -1.10
CA TRP A 208 7.13 -1.99 -2.41
C TRP A 208 8.15 -2.24 -3.53
N ASN A 209 7.70 -2.77 -4.67
CA ASN A 209 8.59 -3.18 -5.76
C ASN A 209 9.34 -2.04 -6.48
N ASP A 210 9.06 -0.79 -6.17
CA ASP A 210 9.84 0.38 -6.58
C ASP A 210 11.29 0.31 -6.08
N ALA A 211 11.50 -0.25 -4.89
CA ALA A 211 12.83 -0.44 -4.31
C ALA A 211 13.77 -1.26 -5.22
N LEU A 212 13.22 -2.11 -6.10
CA LEU A 212 14.00 -2.90 -7.06
C LEU A 212 14.58 -2.09 -8.22
N LEU A 213 14.34 -0.79 -8.28
CA LEU A 213 15.07 0.09 -9.20
C LEU A 213 16.53 0.28 -8.76
N ALA A 214 16.82 0.07 -7.49
CA ALA A 214 18.17 0.03 -6.94
C ALA A 214 18.86 -1.30 -7.26
N ASN A 215 20.16 -1.23 -7.56
CA ASN A 215 20.98 -2.42 -7.79
C ASN A 215 21.56 -3.03 -6.49
N ASN A 216 21.47 -2.31 -5.38
CA ASN A 216 22.11 -2.59 -4.10
C ASN A 216 21.10 -2.86 -2.96
N LEU A 217 19.90 -3.33 -3.28
CA LEU A 217 18.91 -3.73 -2.28
C LEU A 217 19.40 -4.96 -1.48
N PRO A 218 19.18 -5.03 -0.15
CA PRO A 218 19.51 -6.21 0.66
C PRO A 218 18.81 -7.48 0.17
N GLU A 219 19.49 -8.63 0.26
CA GLU A 219 18.96 -9.92 -0.27
C GLU A 219 17.81 -10.50 0.57
N ASP A 220 17.70 -10.16 1.85
CA ASP A 220 16.72 -10.67 2.80
C ASP A 220 15.43 -9.83 2.87
N VAL A 221 15.35 -8.79 2.06
CA VAL A 221 14.13 -7.99 1.92
C VAL A 221 13.03 -8.79 1.21
N VAL A 222 11.80 -8.71 1.73
CA VAL A 222 10.61 -9.18 1.01
C VAL A 222 10.07 -8.05 0.14
N VAL A 223 9.79 -8.32 -1.12
CA VAL A 223 9.30 -7.31 -2.06
C VAL A 223 7.81 -7.51 -2.34
N GLN A 224 7.02 -6.46 -2.16
CA GLN A 224 5.60 -6.46 -2.47
C GLN A 224 5.37 -5.87 -3.86
N TYR A 225 4.85 -6.70 -4.76
CA TYR A 225 4.56 -6.31 -6.14
C TYR A 225 3.18 -5.67 -6.25
N TRP A 226 3.14 -4.38 -6.63
CA TRP A 226 1.89 -3.65 -6.81
C TRP A 226 1.75 -3.04 -8.21
N THR A 227 2.86 -2.64 -8.86
CA THR A 227 2.82 -1.90 -10.12
C THR A 227 3.55 -2.60 -11.26
N ILE A 228 2.93 -2.54 -12.43
CA ILE A 228 3.51 -3.06 -13.69
C ILE A 228 4.73 -2.26 -14.15
N ASP A 229 4.86 -1.01 -13.71
CA ASP A 229 5.97 -0.12 -14.13
C ASP A 229 7.34 -0.66 -13.76
N HIS A 230 7.42 -1.43 -12.68
CA HIS A 230 8.64 -2.05 -12.19
C HIS A 230 8.63 -3.59 -12.29
N ALA A 231 7.64 -4.17 -13.02
CA ALA A 231 7.51 -5.62 -13.18
C ALA A 231 8.77 -6.26 -13.78
N LYS A 232 9.50 -5.55 -14.66
CA LYS A 232 10.75 -6.04 -15.24
C LYS A 232 11.83 -6.29 -14.18
N ALA A 233 11.90 -5.44 -13.15
CA ALA A 233 12.88 -5.57 -12.07
C ALA A 233 12.58 -6.76 -11.14
N MET A 234 11.30 -7.18 -11.04
CA MET A 234 10.91 -8.38 -10.31
C MET A 234 11.53 -9.66 -10.87
N VAL A 235 11.71 -9.76 -12.21
CA VAL A 235 12.17 -11.00 -12.85
C VAL A 235 13.54 -11.47 -12.31
N PRO A 236 14.62 -10.67 -12.36
CA PRO A 236 15.91 -11.09 -11.81
C PRO A 236 15.87 -11.27 -10.29
N PHE A 237 15.07 -10.51 -9.56
CA PHE A 237 14.90 -10.64 -8.12
C PHE A 237 14.32 -12.02 -7.75
N VAL A 238 13.19 -12.40 -8.37
CA VAL A 238 12.54 -13.70 -8.15
C VAL A 238 13.43 -14.86 -8.63
N ALA A 239 14.14 -14.68 -9.74
CA ALA A 239 15.06 -15.70 -10.28
C ALA A 239 16.22 -16.02 -9.32
N LYS A 240 16.69 -15.04 -8.55
CA LYS A 240 17.74 -15.21 -7.52
C LYS A 240 17.21 -15.77 -6.20
N GLY A 241 15.94 -16.05 -6.07
CA GLY A 241 15.34 -16.60 -4.86
C GLY A 241 14.68 -15.55 -3.95
N GLY A 242 14.51 -14.33 -4.43
CA GLY A 242 13.85 -13.23 -3.69
C GLY A 242 12.41 -13.61 -3.31
N LYS A 243 12.05 -13.38 -2.05
CA LYS A 243 10.70 -13.59 -1.53
C LYS A 243 9.81 -12.40 -1.88
N TRP A 244 8.58 -12.67 -2.25
CA TRP A 244 7.68 -11.61 -2.68
C TRP A 244 6.21 -11.86 -2.34
N ILE A 245 5.44 -10.76 -2.31
CA ILE A 245 4.00 -10.73 -2.06
C ILE A 245 3.34 -10.17 -3.33
N TYR A 246 2.20 -10.73 -3.72
CA TYR A 246 1.45 -10.27 -4.89
C TYR A 246 0.29 -9.37 -4.46
N SER A 247 0.29 -8.15 -4.96
CA SER A 247 -0.71 -7.10 -4.68
C SER A 247 -1.01 -6.25 -5.91
N ASP A 248 -1.05 -6.87 -7.10
CA ASP A 248 -1.23 -6.12 -8.36
C ASP A 248 -2.44 -5.18 -8.28
N MET A 249 -2.20 -3.88 -8.56
CA MET A 249 -3.21 -2.83 -8.41
C MET A 249 -4.42 -3.00 -9.32
N PHE A 250 -4.29 -3.74 -10.43
CA PHE A 250 -5.39 -4.00 -11.35
C PHE A 250 -6.28 -5.16 -10.91
N GLU A 251 -5.86 -5.94 -9.91
CA GLU A 251 -6.57 -7.13 -9.45
C GLU A 251 -6.94 -7.09 -7.97
N LEU A 252 -6.08 -6.50 -7.11
CA LEU A 252 -6.18 -6.60 -5.66
C LEU A 252 -6.27 -5.25 -4.93
N TYR A 253 -6.38 -4.11 -5.62
CA TYR A 253 -6.64 -2.82 -4.97
C TYR A 253 -8.14 -2.64 -4.76
N LEU A 254 -8.58 -2.85 -3.52
CA LEU A 254 -9.99 -2.79 -3.15
C LEU A 254 -10.53 -1.36 -3.00
N ASP A 255 -9.69 -0.35 -3.00
CA ASP A 255 -10.08 1.07 -3.10
C ASP A 255 -10.73 1.39 -4.45
N TYR A 256 -10.40 0.66 -5.51
CA TYR A 256 -11.17 0.73 -6.75
C TYR A 256 -12.59 0.18 -6.57
N PRO A 257 -13.60 0.81 -7.23
CA PRO A 257 -14.98 0.37 -7.12
C PRO A 257 -15.21 -1.02 -7.72
N HIS A 258 -16.31 -1.64 -7.33
CA HIS A 258 -16.70 -2.97 -7.85
C HIS A 258 -16.90 -3.00 -9.38
N SER A 259 -17.16 -1.85 -10.01
CA SER A 259 -17.21 -1.72 -11.47
C SER A 259 -15.87 -1.97 -12.16
N MET A 260 -14.75 -1.73 -11.46
CA MET A 260 -13.39 -1.87 -11.98
C MET A 260 -12.76 -3.18 -11.51
N ILE A 261 -12.90 -3.49 -10.22
CA ILE A 261 -12.42 -4.75 -9.63
C ILE A 261 -13.62 -5.53 -9.05
N PRO A 262 -14.43 -6.18 -9.90
CA PRO A 262 -15.57 -6.99 -9.46
C PRO A 262 -15.11 -8.25 -8.73
N LEU A 263 -16.02 -8.84 -7.93
CA LEU A 263 -15.76 -10.05 -7.17
C LEU A 263 -15.23 -11.20 -8.05
N ARG A 264 -15.80 -11.37 -9.25
CA ARG A 264 -15.39 -12.40 -10.20
C ARG A 264 -13.93 -12.21 -10.64
N LYS A 265 -13.47 -10.97 -10.85
CA LYS A 265 -12.09 -10.71 -11.26
C LYS A 265 -11.10 -11.22 -10.20
N ILE A 266 -11.39 -10.95 -8.92
CA ILE A 266 -10.56 -11.43 -7.81
C ILE A 266 -10.67 -12.97 -7.66
N TYR A 267 -11.85 -13.54 -7.90
CA TYR A 267 -12.01 -14.99 -7.89
C TYR A 267 -11.19 -15.70 -8.97
N GLU A 268 -11.05 -15.09 -10.16
CA GLU A 268 -10.43 -15.70 -11.35
C GLU A 268 -8.95 -15.30 -11.51
N PHE A 269 -8.40 -14.35 -10.72
CA PHE A 269 -7.03 -13.88 -10.92
C PHE A 269 -5.98 -14.99 -10.80
N LYS A 270 -4.88 -14.78 -11.50
CA LYS A 270 -3.68 -15.63 -11.40
C LYS A 270 -2.48 -14.72 -11.21
N PRO A 271 -1.58 -15.03 -10.24
CA PRO A 271 -0.38 -14.22 -10.09
C PRO A 271 0.39 -14.12 -11.42
N HIS A 272 0.85 -12.93 -11.74
CA HIS A 272 1.65 -12.65 -12.94
C HIS A 272 2.63 -11.50 -12.65
N LEU A 273 3.60 -11.32 -13.49
CA LEU A 273 4.49 -10.16 -13.52
C LEU A 273 4.28 -9.41 -14.84
N TYR A 274 3.06 -8.87 -15.03
CA TYR A 274 2.63 -8.21 -16.26
C TYR A 274 2.84 -9.13 -17.48
N LYS A 275 3.72 -8.77 -18.41
CA LYS A 275 4.05 -9.55 -19.63
C LYS A 275 5.24 -10.50 -19.43
N TYR A 276 5.82 -10.56 -18.25
CA TYR A 276 6.97 -11.40 -17.96
C TYR A 276 6.53 -12.70 -17.28
N GLU A 277 7.27 -13.78 -17.57
CA GLU A 277 7.09 -15.04 -16.84
C GLU A 277 7.62 -14.93 -15.42
N ILE A 278 6.97 -15.61 -14.47
CA ILE A 278 7.45 -15.76 -13.10
C ILE A 278 8.53 -16.83 -13.10
N PRO A 279 9.81 -16.50 -12.82
CA PRO A 279 10.91 -17.48 -12.89
C PRO A 279 10.80 -18.60 -11.86
N ASN A 280 10.24 -18.28 -10.67
CA ASN A 280 10.06 -19.22 -9.59
C ASN A 280 8.84 -18.84 -8.74
N GLN A 281 7.83 -19.71 -8.71
CA GLN A 281 6.61 -19.50 -7.92
C GLN A 281 6.77 -19.88 -6.45
N GLU A 282 7.79 -20.66 -6.08
CA GLU A 282 8.00 -21.11 -4.70
C GLU A 282 8.34 -19.96 -3.75
N ASN A 283 8.87 -18.86 -4.29
CA ASN A 283 9.22 -17.67 -3.50
C ASN A 283 8.04 -16.69 -3.31
N LEU A 284 6.90 -16.95 -3.92
CA LEU A 284 5.68 -16.19 -3.67
C LEU A 284 5.11 -16.58 -2.30
N LEU A 285 5.14 -15.65 -1.36
CA LEU A 285 4.63 -15.87 0.01
C LEU A 285 3.10 -15.94 0.02
N GLY A 286 2.45 -15.15 -0.83
CA GLY A 286 1.00 -15.10 -0.95
C GLY A 286 0.49 -13.78 -1.50
N PHE A 287 -0.72 -13.41 -1.08
CA PHE A 287 -1.48 -12.31 -1.65
C PHE A 287 -1.88 -11.29 -0.60
N GLU A 288 -1.92 -10.03 -1.04
CA GLU A 288 -2.47 -8.96 -0.23
C GLU A 288 -3.44 -8.11 -1.07
N ALA A 289 -4.62 -7.88 -0.52
CA ALA A 289 -5.57 -6.93 -1.07
C ALA A 289 -5.37 -5.56 -0.40
N CYS A 290 -5.07 -4.54 -1.18
CA CYS A 290 -4.80 -3.21 -0.67
C CYS A 290 -6.06 -2.35 -0.64
N THR A 291 -6.21 -1.54 0.41
CA THR A 291 -7.33 -0.60 0.57
C THR A 291 -6.77 0.76 0.95
N TRP A 292 -6.46 1.55 -0.06
CA TRP A 292 -6.08 2.95 0.08
C TRP A 292 -7.30 3.81 0.36
N THR A 293 -7.15 4.89 1.13
CA THR A 293 -8.33 5.57 1.69
C THR A 293 -8.49 7.02 1.27
N GLU A 294 -7.83 7.48 0.21
CA GLU A 294 -8.01 8.86 -0.30
C GLU A 294 -9.49 9.19 -0.62
N HIS A 295 -10.28 8.18 -0.99
CA HIS A 295 -11.70 8.31 -1.32
C HIS A 295 -12.63 7.53 -0.39
N ILE A 296 -12.08 6.91 0.66
CA ILE A 296 -12.80 6.09 1.63
C ILE A 296 -12.73 6.77 3.00
N ASP A 297 -13.75 7.54 3.32
CA ASP A 297 -13.77 8.49 4.45
C ASP A 297 -14.59 8.01 5.66
N ASN A 298 -15.16 6.80 5.59
CA ASN A 298 -16.00 6.27 6.67
C ASN A 298 -16.04 4.73 6.70
N GLU A 299 -16.45 4.18 7.84
CA GLU A 299 -16.54 2.74 8.10
C GLU A 299 -17.41 2.01 7.08
N GLN A 300 -18.57 2.58 6.71
CA GLN A 300 -19.50 1.95 5.78
C GLN A 300 -18.82 1.70 4.43
N LYS A 301 -18.22 2.75 3.85
CA LYS A 301 -17.48 2.63 2.59
C LYS A 301 -16.31 1.67 2.70
N LEU A 302 -15.51 1.78 3.78
CA LEU A 302 -14.36 0.93 4.01
C LEU A 302 -14.76 -0.55 3.96
N CYS A 303 -15.73 -0.94 4.76
CA CYS A 303 -16.18 -2.33 4.83
C CYS A 303 -16.83 -2.80 3.53
N GLU A 304 -17.60 -1.95 2.83
CA GLU A 304 -18.17 -2.28 1.52
C GLU A 304 -17.09 -2.46 0.45
N HIS A 305 -15.98 -1.73 0.51
CA HIS A 305 -14.85 -1.92 -0.39
C HIS A 305 -14.10 -3.23 -0.10
N ILE A 306 -13.94 -3.62 1.15
CA ILE A 306 -13.23 -4.84 1.54
C ILE A 306 -14.11 -6.08 1.32
N PHE A 307 -15.36 -6.06 1.81
CA PHE A 307 -16.20 -7.26 1.89
C PHE A 307 -17.28 -7.31 0.78
N PRO A 308 -17.48 -8.48 0.15
CA PRO A 308 -16.80 -9.76 0.39
C PRO A 308 -15.58 -10.03 -0.49
N ARG A 309 -15.09 -9.02 -1.25
CA ARG A 309 -14.04 -9.20 -2.27
C ARG A 309 -12.77 -9.86 -1.72
N VAL A 310 -12.36 -9.50 -0.51
CA VAL A 310 -11.18 -10.06 0.14
C VAL A 310 -11.27 -11.58 0.36
N TYR A 311 -12.48 -12.14 0.52
CA TYR A 311 -12.66 -13.56 0.68
C TYR A 311 -12.37 -14.36 -0.60
N ALA A 312 -12.58 -13.75 -1.78
CA ALA A 312 -12.22 -14.37 -3.04
C ALA A 312 -10.68 -14.54 -3.14
N MET A 313 -9.92 -13.53 -2.74
CA MET A 313 -8.47 -13.64 -2.66
C MET A 313 -8.03 -14.71 -1.65
N ALA A 314 -8.65 -14.75 -0.47
CA ALA A 314 -8.33 -15.73 0.57
C ALA A 314 -8.57 -17.18 0.12
N GLU A 315 -9.69 -17.47 -0.58
CA GLU A 315 -9.93 -18.79 -1.18
C GLU A 315 -8.84 -19.14 -2.20
N ARG A 316 -8.46 -18.18 -3.04
CA ARG A 316 -7.36 -18.35 -3.98
C ARG A 316 -6.05 -18.69 -3.28
N ALA A 317 -5.72 -17.98 -2.22
CA ALA A 317 -4.52 -18.22 -1.42
C ALA A 317 -4.54 -19.58 -0.70
N ASN A 318 -5.70 -20.09 -0.34
CA ASN A 318 -5.85 -21.42 0.26
C ASN A 318 -5.73 -22.59 -0.74
N GLY A 319 -5.45 -22.30 -2.02
CA GLY A 319 -5.26 -23.32 -3.05
C GLY A 319 -6.57 -23.99 -3.50
N GLU A 320 -7.70 -23.32 -3.34
CA GLU A 320 -8.96 -23.81 -3.87
C GLU A 320 -8.97 -23.77 -5.39
N VAL A 321 -9.49 -24.83 -6.02
CA VAL A 321 -9.62 -24.88 -7.47
C VAL A 321 -10.91 -24.18 -7.87
N HIS A 322 -10.77 -23.06 -8.56
CA HIS A 322 -11.88 -22.22 -8.98
C HIS A 322 -12.53 -22.75 -10.27
N THR A 323 -13.45 -23.73 -10.13
CA THR A 323 -14.13 -24.35 -11.28
C THR A 323 -15.60 -23.93 -11.38
N ASP A 324 -16.22 -23.45 -10.31
CA ASP A 324 -17.65 -23.10 -10.25
C ASP A 324 -17.86 -21.80 -9.48
N TYR A 325 -18.15 -20.73 -10.21
CA TYR A 325 -18.40 -19.41 -9.63
C TYR A 325 -19.73 -19.34 -8.87
N GLU A 326 -20.75 -20.11 -9.25
CA GLU A 326 -22.02 -20.13 -8.52
C GLU A 326 -21.87 -20.82 -7.16
N ALA A 327 -21.12 -21.92 -7.10
CA ALA A 327 -20.79 -22.57 -5.85
C ALA A 327 -19.94 -21.64 -4.95
N PHE A 328 -19.02 -20.87 -5.52
CA PHE A 328 -18.27 -19.83 -4.80
C PHE A 328 -19.20 -18.76 -4.23
N LYS A 329 -20.13 -18.19 -5.00
CA LYS A 329 -21.09 -17.20 -4.51
C LYS A 329 -21.93 -17.73 -3.35
N LYS A 330 -22.29 -19.02 -3.36
CA LYS A 330 -23.00 -19.64 -2.23
C LYS A 330 -22.17 -19.56 -0.94
N ARG A 331 -20.86 -19.88 -1.00
CA ARG A 331 -19.97 -19.74 0.18
C ARG A 331 -19.83 -18.27 0.62
N MET A 332 -19.83 -17.33 -0.35
CA MET A 332 -19.77 -15.90 -0.01
C MET A 332 -21.02 -15.43 0.73
N ARG A 333 -22.22 -15.92 0.35
CA ARG A 333 -23.46 -15.63 1.10
C ARG A 333 -23.40 -16.13 2.55
N GLU A 334 -22.78 -17.28 2.79
CA GLU A 334 -22.56 -17.80 4.15
C GLU A 334 -21.64 -16.89 4.97
N LYS A 335 -20.55 -16.38 4.35
CA LYS A 335 -19.63 -15.44 5.00
C LYS A 335 -20.27 -14.07 5.23
N VAL A 336 -21.04 -13.58 4.27
CA VAL A 336 -21.81 -12.32 4.39
C VAL A 336 -22.80 -12.39 5.54
N ALA A 337 -23.46 -13.55 5.76
CA ALA A 337 -24.35 -13.73 6.89
C ALA A 337 -23.64 -13.62 8.26
N LEU A 338 -22.34 -13.95 8.34
CA LEU A 338 -21.53 -13.72 9.54
C LEU A 338 -21.25 -12.23 9.74
N LEU A 339 -20.93 -11.50 8.66
CA LEU A 339 -20.74 -10.05 8.70
C LEU A 339 -22.01 -9.34 9.18
N GLU A 340 -23.17 -9.73 8.62
CA GLU A 340 -24.47 -9.17 8.99
C GLU A 340 -24.79 -9.38 10.46
N LYS A 341 -24.54 -10.60 10.97
CA LYS A 341 -24.70 -10.94 12.39
C LYS A 341 -23.78 -10.12 13.29
N ALA A 342 -22.58 -9.81 12.83
CA ALA A 342 -21.60 -9.01 13.57
C ALA A 342 -21.82 -7.50 13.40
N GLY A 343 -22.79 -7.06 12.61
CA GLY A 343 -23.03 -5.63 12.32
C GLY A 343 -21.89 -4.98 11.51
N ILE A 344 -21.18 -5.77 10.69
CA ILE A 344 -20.11 -5.30 9.83
C ILE A 344 -20.69 -4.99 8.44
N PRO A 345 -20.55 -3.78 7.92
CA PRO A 345 -21.02 -3.44 6.58
C PRO A 345 -20.35 -4.29 5.49
N TYR A 346 -21.04 -4.49 4.38
CA TYR A 346 -20.53 -5.22 3.22
C TYR A 346 -21.30 -4.85 1.96
N THR A 347 -20.69 -5.07 0.81
CA THR A 347 -21.34 -4.83 -0.49
C THR A 347 -22.40 -5.92 -0.78
N LYS A 348 -23.62 -5.49 -1.10
CA LYS A 348 -24.74 -6.38 -1.44
C LYS A 348 -24.49 -7.12 -2.76
N GLU A 349 -25.08 -8.32 -2.90
CA GLU A 349 -24.80 -9.25 -4.02
C GLU A 349 -25.03 -8.63 -5.41
N GLU A 350 -26.02 -7.78 -5.58
CA GLU A 350 -26.28 -7.09 -6.84
C GLU A 350 -25.11 -6.20 -7.34
N TRP A 351 -24.21 -5.83 -6.41
CA TRP A 351 -23.02 -5.03 -6.70
C TRP A 351 -21.71 -5.84 -6.71
N TRP A 352 -21.74 -7.15 -6.52
CA TRP A 352 -20.53 -7.97 -6.58
C TRP A 352 -19.89 -7.97 -7.98
N ASP A 353 -20.75 -8.03 -9.03
CA ASP A 353 -20.31 -8.05 -10.43
C ASP A 353 -21.21 -7.12 -11.26
N PRO A 354 -21.13 -5.80 -11.06
CA PRO A 354 -22.02 -4.86 -11.75
C PRO A 354 -21.83 -4.91 -13.26
N LYS A 355 -22.91 -4.73 -14.02
CA LYS A 355 -22.92 -4.81 -15.47
C LYS A 355 -23.65 -3.61 -16.11
N GLY A 356 -23.43 -3.41 -17.40
CA GLY A 356 -24.19 -2.46 -18.21
C GLY A 356 -24.10 -1.02 -17.72
N LYS A 357 -25.23 -0.33 -17.63
CA LYS A 357 -25.29 1.11 -17.25
C LYS A 357 -24.85 1.34 -15.79
N ALA A 358 -25.18 0.43 -14.86
CA ALA A 358 -24.79 0.54 -13.45
C ALA A 358 -23.27 0.51 -13.30
N ARG A 359 -22.59 -0.44 -13.96
CA ARG A 359 -21.14 -0.51 -13.97
C ARG A 359 -20.50 0.77 -14.49
N ARG A 360 -20.99 1.31 -15.60
CA ARG A 360 -20.45 2.55 -16.20
C ARG A 360 -20.64 3.75 -15.30
N ALA A 361 -21.82 3.88 -14.68
CA ALA A 361 -22.10 4.99 -13.77
C ALA A 361 -21.19 4.94 -12.53
N ASP A 362 -20.98 3.77 -11.95
CA ASP A 362 -20.11 3.58 -10.79
C ASP A 362 -18.65 3.94 -11.13
N ALA A 363 -18.10 3.42 -12.24
CA ALA A 363 -16.76 3.74 -12.70
C ALA A 363 -16.60 5.24 -13.00
N LEU A 364 -17.60 5.87 -13.65
CA LEU A 364 -17.56 7.30 -13.95
C LEU A 364 -17.59 8.15 -12.68
N ASN A 365 -18.43 7.81 -11.71
CA ASN A 365 -18.51 8.50 -10.43
C ASN A 365 -17.17 8.42 -9.67
N PHE A 366 -16.51 7.29 -9.72
CA PHE A 366 -15.15 7.16 -9.11
C PHE A 366 -14.18 8.16 -9.74
N TYR A 367 -14.14 8.28 -11.08
CA TYR A 367 -13.23 9.24 -11.74
C TYR A 367 -13.57 10.69 -11.48
N ILE A 368 -14.85 11.02 -11.45
CA ILE A 368 -15.29 12.40 -11.12
C ILE A 368 -14.83 12.76 -9.71
N ASN A 369 -15.01 11.84 -8.76
CA ASN A 369 -14.62 12.06 -7.37
C ASN A 369 -13.10 12.05 -7.15
N MET A 370 -12.34 11.33 -7.98
CA MET A 370 -10.86 11.38 -7.95
C MET A 370 -10.30 12.77 -8.22
N GLY A 371 -11.02 13.63 -8.97
CA GLY A 371 -10.64 15.02 -9.24
C GLY A 371 -11.32 16.05 -8.35
N ALA A 372 -12.30 15.65 -7.52
CA ALA A 372 -13.04 16.60 -6.71
C ALA A 372 -12.27 16.95 -5.41
N GLY A 373 -12.20 18.25 -5.10
CA GLY A 373 -11.61 18.72 -3.83
C GLY A 373 -10.12 19.03 -3.86
N VAL A 374 -9.47 18.91 -5.01
CA VAL A 374 -8.05 19.27 -5.17
C VAL A 374 -7.96 20.76 -5.50
N ASP A 375 -7.24 21.53 -4.67
CA ASP A 375 -6.70 22.81 -5.09
C ASP A 375 -5.59 22.55 -6.12
N GLU A 376 -5.95 22.63 -7.40
CA GLU A 376 -5.03 22.32 -8.51
C GLU A 376 -3.75 23.17 -8.49
N GLU A 377 -3.79 24.39 -7.98
CA GLU A 377 -2.65 25.29 -7.90
C GLU A 377 -1.66 24.85 -6.82
N GLU A 378 -2.16 24.47 -5.64
CA GLU A 378 -1.34 23.97 -4.53
C GLU A 378 -0.76 22.58 -4.85
N ALA A 379 -1.59 21.67 -5.38
CA ALA A 379 -1.18 20.34 -5.79
C ALA A 379 -0.09 20.38 -6.89
N LYS A 380 -0.21 21.28 -7.88
CA LYS A 380 0.80 21.43 -8.94
C LYS A 380 2.15 21.95 -8.44
N LYS A 381 2.17 22.77 -7.38
CA LYS A 381 3.42 23.26 -6.78
C LYS A 381 4.22 22.18 -6.07
N GLN A 382 3.52 21.26 -5.41
CA GLN A 382 4.14 20.22 -4.56
C GLN A 382 4.27 18.87 -5.27
N ALA A 383 3.46 18.61 -6.28
CA ALA A 383 3.48 17.34 -7.01
C ALA A 383 4.77 17.13 -7.80
N ALA A 384 5.26 15.92 -7.79
CA ALA A 384 6.32 15.49 -8.69
C ALA A 384 5.80 15.44 -10.13
N SER A 385 6.62 15.87 -11.09
CA SER A 385 6.27 15.99 -12.51
C SER A 385 6.33 14.66 -13.28
N ALA A 386 6.04 13.53 -12.65
CA ALA A 386 6.04 12.25 -13.32
C ALA A 386 4.71 12.04 -14.07
N ALA A 387 4.71 12.27 -15.38
CA ALA A 387 3.63 11.78 -16.22
C ALA A 387 3.65 10.23 -16.20
N PRO A 388 2.50 9.55 -16.02
CA PRO A 388 2.44 8.11 -16.07
C PRO A 388 2.96 7.61 -17.44
N LYS A 389 3.73 6.51 -17.42
CA LYS A 389 4.26 5.92 -18.65
C LYS A 389 3.09 5.55 -19.57
N LEU A 390 3.22 5.80 -20.87
CA LEU A 390 2.19 5.49 -21.87
C LEU A 390 1.73 4.03 -21.77
N GLU A 391 2.66 3.10 -21.51
CA GLU A 391 2.35 1.68 -21.34
C GLU A 391 1.41 1.43 -20.14
N PHE A 392 1.61 2.11 -19.03
CA PHE A 392 0.72 2.06 -17.87
C PHE A 392 -0.68 2.57 -18.23
N VAL A 393 -0.77 3.73 -18.88
CA VAL A 393 -2.06 4.32 -19.29
C VAL A 393 -2.81 3.41 -20.24
N LEU A 394 -2.14 2.81 -21.22
CA LEU A 394 -2.74 1.88 -22.17
C LEU A 394 -3.21 0.59 -21.48
N HIS A 395 -2.43 0.08 -20.52
CA HIS A 395 -2.83 -1.09 -19.74
C HIS A 395 -4.02 -0.77 -18.84
N PHE A 396 -4.01 0.36 -18.15
CA PHE A 396 -5.12 0.85 -17.33
C PHE A 396 -6.43 0.94 -18.13
N ILE A 397 -6.37 1.52 -19.34
CA ILE A 397 -7.53 1.59 -20.23
C ILE A 397 -8.02 0.19 -20.63
N LYS A 398 -7.10 -0.72 -20.96
CA LYS A 398 -7.44 -2.08 -21.36
C LYS A 398 -8.11 -2.87 -20.22
N GLU A 399 -7.60 -2.75 -18.99
CA GLU A 399 -8.08 -3.51 -17.83
C GLU A 399 -9.43 -2.99 -17.32
N PHE A 400 -9.62 -1.70 -17.31
CA PHE A 400 -10.81 -1.09 -16.72
C PHE A 400 -11.87 -0.64 -17.73
N TYR A 401 -11.48 -0.44 -19.01
CA TYR A 401 -12.38 0.02 -20.06
C TYR A 401 -12.28 -0.80 -21.33
N LYS A 402 -13.43 -1.01 -21.97
CA LYS A 402 -13.43 -1.18 -23.42
C LYS A 402 -13.19 0.20 -24.03
N ILE A 403 -12.42 0.27 -25.12
CA ILE A 403 -12.07 1.56 -25.80
C ILE A 403 -13.30 2.41 -26.08
N SER A 404 -14.48 1.79 -26.32
CA SER A 404 -15.78 2.47 -26.51
C SER A 404 -16.32 3.14 -25.23
N ASP A 405 -15.81 2.82 -24.06
CA ASP A 405 -16.34 3.24 -22.75
C ASP A 405 -15.41 4.26 -22.06
N VAL A 406 -14.25 4.57 -22.66
CA VAL A 406 -13.28 5.52 -22.11
C VAL A 406 -13.85 6.93 -22.19
N PRO A 407 -14.03 7.63 -21.07
CA PRO A 407 -14.49 9.02 -21.08
C PRO A 407 -13.54 9.90 -21.89
N GLU A 408 -14.10 10.89 -22.60
CA GLU A 408 -13.33 11.76 -23.51
C GLU A 408 -12.21 12.54 -22.80
N PHE A 409 -12.35 12.80 -21.49
CA PHE A 409 -11.31 13.45 -20.69
C PHE A 409 -10.08 12.56 -20.49
N VAL A 410 -10.25 11.24 -20.35
CA VAL A 410 -9.13 10.28 -20.27
C VAL A 410 -8.43 10.21 -21.63
N LEU A 411 -9.19 10.24 -22.73
CA LEU A 411 -8.64 10.29 -24.09
C LEU A 411 -7.85 11.59 -24.35
N LYS A 412 -8.20 12.70 -23.68
CA LYS A 412 -7.43 13.94 -23.74
C LYS A 412 -6.06 13.82 -23.06
N PHE A 413 -5.97 13.07 -21.94
CA PHE A 413 -4.69 12.79 -21.27
C PHE A 413 -3.74 11.95 -22.12
N ILE A 414 -4.27 11.14 -23.03
CA ILE A 414 -3.48 10.26 -23.92
C ILE A 414 -3.03 11.00 -25.19
N ARG A 415 -3.70 12.11 -25.55
CA ARG A 415 -3.43 12.86 -26.78
C ARG A 415 -2.47 14.03 -26.62
N HIS A 416 -2.00 14.27 -25.41
CA HIS A 416 -0.98 15.25 -25.05
C HIS A 416 0.19 14.62 -24.32
#